data_556f951c74480c26e32eabd7ff488463
#
_entry.id   556f951c74480c26e32eabd7ff488463
#
_cell.length_a   1.000
_cell.length_b   1.000
_cell.length_c   1.000
_cell.angle_alpha   90.00
_cell.angle_beta   90.00
_cell.angle_gamma   90.00
#
_symmetry.space_group_name_H-M   'P 1'
#
loop_
_entity.id
_entity.type
_entity.pdbx_description
1 polymer ?
#
loop_
_entity_poly.entity_id
_entity_poly.type
_entity_poly.pdbx_seq_one_letter_code
_entity_poly.pdbx_strand_id
1 'polypeptide(L)'
;ELSAAVSSRLVPFGTERRSKRPVTPYKVNADASRRGNSAGRILSYDKYRLSIREMLLVLGKSMAVSGLFSYVFYRSMAAFELMLPVSGVFLVLRERRQRLKKRKLLLAQQFKEAMEILAASLSAGYAMENAMAVSLEELKLLYGADGLIVQEFSGMVQQIRTNRNVEQVLLEFAGRSGLEDVQNLAEVLGIGKRTGGDLGSIMRHTAEVIRDKMQVKEEIMTLTASRQFEQKIMNLIPFFIVFYVEGTSPGFFDQMYRTGMGRGLMTLCLGLYLTAFWLSERILEIEV
;
A
#
# COMPACT_ATOMS: atom_id res chain seq x y z
N GLU A 1 56.48 0.31 31.41
CA GLU A 1 55.83 1.54 30.87
C GLU A 1 54.87 1.33 29.70
N LEU A 2 54.61 0.07 29.28
CA LEU A 2 53.73 -0.27 28.15
C LEU A 2 52.38 -0.83 28.57
N SER A 3 52.07 -0.86 29.88
CA SER A 3 50.82 -1.40 30.43
C SER A 3 49.76 -0.36 30.80
N ALA A 4 50.04 0.92 30.68
CA ALA A 4 49.12 2.00 31.11
C ALA A 4 48.36 2.70 29.97
N ALA A 5 48.59 2.31 28.70
CA ALA A 5 48.01 2.99 27.52
C ALA A 5 46.82 2.28 26.88
N VAL A 6 46.37 1.14 27.39
CA VAL A 6 45.23 0.34 26.80
C VAL A 6 43.91 0.53 27.52
N SER A 7 43.87 1.27 28.65
CA SER A 7 42.68 1.37 29.48
C SER A 7 41.79 2.60 29.25
N SER A 8 41.93 3.40 28.19
CA SER A 8 41.19 4.66 28.04
C SER A 8 40.36 4.79 26.75
N ARG A 9 39.94 3.68 26.13
CA ARG A 9 38.96 3.75 25.00
C ARG A 9 37.86 2.69 25.14
N LEU A 10 37.21 2.64 26.27
CA LEU A 10 35.86 2.07 26.36
C LEU A 10 34.88 3.18 26.00
N VAL A 11 34.48 3.22 24.73
CA VAL A 11 33.35 4.00 24.27
C VAL A 11 32.10 3.39 24.94
N PRO A 12 31.32 4.18 25.69
CA PRO A 12 30.09 3.66 26.25
C PRO A 12 29.14 3.31 25.10
N PHE A 13 28.71 2.06 25.07
CA PHE A 13 27.61 1.59 24.21
C PHE A 13 26.37 2.40 24.58
N GLY A 14 26.16 3.49 23.85
CA GLY A 14 24.94 4.29 23.93
C GLY A 14 23.77 3.41 23.53
N THR A 15 22.91 3.12 24.50
CA THR A 15 21.57 2.62 24.24
C THR A 15 20.85 3.65 23.40
N GLU A 16 20.96 3.53 22.08
CA GLU A 16 20.12 4.24 21.13
C GLU A 16 18.68 3.80 21.39
N ARG A 17 18.00 4.54 22.24
CA ARG A 17 16.53 4.53 22.28
C ARG A 17 16.08 4.89 20.87
N ARG A 18 15.83 3.87 20.08
CA ARG A 18 15.13 4.00 18.79
C ARG A 18 13.82 4.71 19.12
N SER A 19 13.85 6.02 18.94
CA SER A 19 12.64 6.86 18.97
C SER A 19 11.70 6.28 17.93
N LYS A 20 10.72 5.50 18.40
CA LYS A 20 9.56 5.11 17.60
C LYS A 20 8.90 6.43 17.22
N ARG A 21 9.22 6.94 16.03
CA ARG A 21 8.43 8.03 15.44
C ARG A 21 6.99 7.54 15.46
N PRO A 22 6.06 8.27 16.06
CA PRO A 22 4.66 7.90 15.98
C PRO A 22 4.32 7.83 14.49
N VAL A 23 3.93 6.65 14.03
CA VAL A 23 3.34 6.47 12.71
C VAL A 23 2.14 7.40 12.72
N THR A 24 2.22 8.51 11.99
CA THR A 24 1.11 9.44 11.87
C THR A 24 -0.09 8.62 11.44
N PRO A 25 -1.18 8.59 12.23
CA PRO A 25 -2.34 7.81 11.87
C PRO A 25 -2.81 8.33 10.52
N TYR A 26 -2.75 7.47 9.50
CA TYR A 26 -3.38 7.75 8.23
C TYR A 26 -4.85 8.06 8.53
N LYS A 27 -5.22 9.33 8.44
CA LYS A 27 -6.61 9.76 8.60
C LYS A 27 -7.42 9.08 7.49
N VAL A 28 -7.96 7.92 7.82
CA VAL A 28 -9.04 7.33 7.04
C VAL A 28 -10.11 8.42 7.00
N ASN A 29 -10.47 8.88 5.79
CA ASN A 29 -11.46 9.93 5.62
C ASN A 29 -12.71 9.58 6.43
N ALA A 30 -12.84 10.22 7.59
CA ALA A 30 -13.95 10.04 8.53
C ALA A 30 -15.32 10.37 7.92
N ASP A 31 -15.33 11.08 6.79
CA ASP A 31 -16.55 11.44 6.08
C ASP A 31 -17.26 10.25 5.40
N ALA A 32 -16.55 9.16 5.12
CA ALA A 32 -17.19 7.91 4.63
C ALA A 32 -17.81 7.09 5.76
N SER A 33 -17.35 7.29 7.01
CA SER A 33 -17.81 6.58 8.21
C SER A 33 -19.08 7.21 8.84
N ARG A 34 -19.33 8.50 8.62
CA ARG A 34 -20.42 9.23 9.29
C ARG A 34 -21.82 9.02 8.73
N ARG A 35 -22.00 8.27 7.65
CA ARG A 35 -23.32 7.97 7.08
C ARG A 35 -23.67 6.49 7.18
N GLY A 36 -23.95 5.99 8.37
CA GLY A 36 -24.52 4.66 8.51
C GLY A 36 -24.37 4.06 9.89
N ASN A 37 -25.47 4.08 10.55
CA ASN A 37 -25.90 3.39 11.76
C ASN A 37 -25.07 2.17 12.18
N SER A 38 -24.69 2.16 13.43
CA SER A 38 -23.96 1.15 14.18
C SER A 38 -24.74 -0.16 14.28
N ALA A 39 -24.56 -1.05 13.33
CA ALA A 39 -24.80 -2.49 13.49
C ALA A 39 -24.10 -3.21 12.33
N GLY A 40 -22.93 -3.82 12.60
CA GLY A 40 -22.37 -4.89 11.77
C GLY A 40 -22.10 -4.55 10.30
N ARG A 41 -21.53 -3.38 9.98
CA ARG A 41 -21.16 -3.09 8.59
C ARG A 41 -19.93 -3.89 8.22
N ILE A 42 -20.17 -5.04 7.61
CA ILE A 42 -19.18 -5.90 6.99
C ILE A 42 -18.40 -5.08 5.96
N LEU A 43 -17.14 -4.73 6.27
CA LEU A 43 -16.27 -3.98 5.39
C LEU A 43 -15.85 -4.87 4.21
N SER A 44 -16.26 -4.52 2.99
CA SER A 44 -15.72 -5.14 1.78
C SER A 44 -14.48 -4.36 1.33
N TYR A 45 -13.35 -5.05 1.21
CA TYR A 45 -12.07 -4.45 0.82
C TYR A 45 -11.88 -4.36 -0.69
N ASP A 46 -12.79 -4.94 -1.50
CA ASP A 46 -12.66 -4.94 -2.96
C ASP A 46 -13.24 -3.69 -3.65
N LYS A 47 -14.05 -2.89 -2.95
CA LYS A 47 -14.72 -1.73 -3.55
C LYS A 47 -14.32 -0.44 -2.84
N TYR A 48 -13.47 0.35 -3.50
CA TYR A 48 -13.17 1.71 -3.07
C TYR A 48 -13.97 2.72 -3.91
N ARG A 49 -14.73 3.59 -3.26
CA ARG A 49 -15.40 4.73 -3.91
C ARG A 49 -14.54 5.97 -3.66
N LEU A 50 -14.09 6.58 -4.73
CA LEU A 50 -13.36 7.86 -4.67
C LEU A 50 -14.27 8.96 -4.11
N SER A 51 -13.74 9.75 -3.19
CA SER A 51 -14.40 10.95 -2.71
C SER A 51 -14.39 12.03 -3.81
N ILE A 52 -15.36 12.96 -3.78
CA ILE A 52 -15.46 14.07 -4.75
C ILE A 52 -14.16 14.89 -4.77
N ARG A 53 -13.55 15.15 -3.62
CA ARG A 53 -12.25 15.86 -3.52
C ARG A 53 -11.13 15.09 -4.21
N GLU A 54 -11.10 13.78 -4.07
CA GLU A 54 -10.12 12.91 -4.71
C GLU A 54 -10.31 12.87 -6.22
N MET A 55 -11.55 12.86 -6.68
CA MET A 55 -11.88 12.91 -8.10
C MET A 55 -11.44 14.24 -8.73
N LEU A 56 -11.63 15.38 -8.02
CA LEU A 56 -11.14 16.69 -8.46
C LEU A 56 -9.60 16.73 -8.55
N LEU A 57 -8.89 16.12 -7.59
CA LEU A 57 -7.43 16.04 -7.63
C LEU A 57 -6.93 15.17 -8.80
N VAL A 58 -7.60 14.07 -9.08
CA VAL A 58 -7.25 13.21 -10.23
C VAL A 58 -7.55 13.93 -11.54
N LEU A 59 -8.65 14.68 -11.62
CA LEU A 59 -8.99 15.49 -12.79
C LEU A 59 -7.92 16.58 -13.01
N GLY A 60 -7.50 17.30 -11.96
CA GLY A 60 -6.42 18.27 -12.05
C GLY A 60 -5.09 17.66 -12.53
N LYS A 61 -4.72 16.49 -12.01
CA LYS A 61 -3.55 15.73 -12.49
C LYS A 61 -3.70 15.33 -13.97
N SER A 62 -4.90 14.89 -14.37
CA SER A 62 -5.19 14.52 -15.76
C SER A 62 -5.04 15.73 -16.71
N MET A 63 -5.55 16.90 -16.32
CA MET A 63 -5.37 18.14 -17.09
C MET A 63 -3.89 18.52 -17.22
N ALA A 64 -3.13 18.44 -16.13
CA ALA A 64 -1.70 18.74 -16.15
C ALA A 64 -0.91 17.77 -17.05
N VAL A 65 -1.17 16.47 -16.94
CA VAL A 65 -0.52 15.46 -17.77
C VAL A 65 -0.90 15.63 -19.24
N SER A 66 -2.20 15.73 -19.55
CA SER A 66 -2.66 15.94 -20.94
C SER A 66 -2.13 17.24 -21.55
N GLY A 67 -2.08 18.32 -20.76
CA GLY A 67 -1.53 19.61 -21.19
C GLY A 67 -0.04 19.50 -21.52
N LEU A 68 0.73 18.84 -20.64
CA LEU A 68 2.17 18.63 -20.85
C LEU A 68 2.43 17.81 -22.12
N PHE A 69 1.74 16.69 -22.30
CA PHE A 69 1.90 15.84 -23.48
C PHE A 69 1.45 16.54 -24.78
N SER A 70 0.30 17.22 -24.74
CA SER A 70 -0.20 17.97 -25.90
C SER A 70 0.74 19.11 -26.28
N TYR A 71 1.28 19.83 -25.30
CA TYR A 71 2.24 20.91 -25.56
C TYR A 71 3.53 20.40 -26.18
N VAL A 72 4.11 19.31 -25.62
CA VAL A 72 5.41 18.77 -26.03
C VAL A 72 5.34 18.06 -27.40
N PHE A 73 4.28 17.29 -27.68
CA PHE A 73 4.23 16.44 -28.87
C PHE A 73 3.43 17.01 -30.03
N TYR A 74 2.41 17.84 -29.78
CA TYR A 74 1.50 18.26 -30.84
C TYR A 74 1.29 19.77 -30.97
N ARG A 75 1.52 20.52 -29.89
CA ARG A 75 1.24 21.96 -29.80
C ARG A 75 -0.14 22.33 -30.33
N SER A 76 -1.13 21.47 -30.13
CA SER A 76 -2.48 21.55 -30.67
C SER A 76 -3.54 21.33 -29.61
N MET A 77 -4.56 22.20 -29.60
CA MET A 77 -5.72 22.08 -28.70
C MET A 77 -6.53 20.79 -28.97
N ALA A 78 -6.64 20.35 -30.21
CA ALA A 78 -7.35 19.13 -30.57
C ALA A 78 -6.69 17.88 -29.96
N ALA A 79 -5.35 17.83 -29.90
CA ALA A 79 -4.64 16.74 -29.23
C ALA A 79 -4.89 16.73 -27.70
N PHE A 80 -5.01 17.91 -27.08
CA PHE A 80 -5.36 18.04 -25.67
C PHE A 80 -6.75 17.47 -25.37
N GLU A 81 -7.76 17.84 -26.16
CA GLU A 81 -9.14 17.35 -26.00
C GLU A 81 -9.23 15.84 -26.15
N LEU A 82 -8.49 15.24 -27.09
CA LEU A 82 -8.45 13.81 -27.31
C LEU A 82 -7.71 13.04 -26.19
N MET A 83 -6.60 13.60 -25.68
CA MET A 83 -5.80 12.96 -24.64
C MET A 83 -6.42 13.07 -23.25
N LEU A 84 -7.22 14.09 -22.98
CA LEU A 84 -7.80 14.33 -21.66
C LEU A 84 -8.69 13.17 -21.15
N PRO A 85 -9.66 12.63 -21.92
CA PRO A 85 -10.47 11.51 -21.43
C PRO A 85 -9.64 10.23 -21.26
N VAL A 86 -8.68 9.97 -22.13
CA VAL A 86 -7.82 8.77 -22.05
C VAL A 86 -6.95 8.80 -20.79
N SER A 87 -6.25 9.92 -20.55
CA SER A 87 -5.44 10.10 -19.34
C SER A 87 -6.30 10.12 -18.07
N GLY A 88 -7.49 10.72 -18.14
CA GLY A 88 -8.43 10.78 -17.02
C GLY A 88 -8.88 9.39 -16.58
N VAL A 89 -9.35 8.56 -17.49
CA VAL A 89 -9.75 7.17 -17.20
C VAL A 89 -8.58 6.37 -16.66
N PHE A 90 -7.40 6.47 -17.30
CA PHE A 90 -6.19 5.78 -16.87
C PHE A 90 -5.78 6.16 -15.44
N LEU A 91 -5.71 7.46 -15.13
CA LEU A 91 -5.32 7.95 -13.80
C LEU A 91 -6.35 7.58 -12.72
N VAL A 92 -7.65 7.62 -13.02
CA VAL A 92 -8.70 7.19 -12.08
C VAL A 92 -8.55 5.70 -11.72
N LEU A 93 -8.37 4.85 -12.73
CA LEU A 93 -8.19 3.40 -12.51
C LEU A 93 -6.91 3.11 -11.74
N ARG A 94 -5.82 3.79 -12.07
CA ARG A 94 -4.52 3.67 -11.39
C ARG A 94 -4.60 4.10 -9.93
N GLU A 95 -5.15 5.28 -9.64
CA GLU A 95 -5.30 5.81 -8.28
C GLU A 95 -6.16 4.88 -7.42
N ARG A 96 -7.26 4.35 -8.00
CA ARG A 96 -8.13 3.39 -7.32
C ARG A 96 -7.39 2.11 -6.96
N ARG A 97 -6.61 1.54 -7.88
CA ARG A 97 -5.79 0.33 -7.62
C ARG A 97 -4.74 0.58 -6.55
N GLN A 98 -4.04 1.71 -6.62
CA GLN A 98 -3.01 2.05 -5.62
C GLN A 98 -3.59 2.22 -4.22
N ARG A 99 -4.76 2.83 -4.08
CA ARG A 99 -5.43 2.99 -2.78
C ARG A 99 -5.92 1.67 -2.21
N LEU A 100 -6.42 0.78 -3.06
CA LEU A 100 -6.77 -0.59 -2.64
C LEU A 100 -5.54 -1.36 -2.16
N LYS A 101 -4.44 -1.34 -2.93
CA LYS A 101 -3.16 -1.97 -2.52
C LYS A 101 -2.65 -1.41 -1.19
N LYS A 102 -2.65 -0.07 -1.02
CA LYS A 102 -2.24 0.57 0.24
C LYS A 102 -3.12 0.19 1.44
N ARG A 103 -4.43 0.12 1.24
CA ARG A 103 -5.37 -0.29 2.30
C ARG A 103 -5.18 -1.75 2.70
N LYS A 104 -4.99 -2.65 1.72
CA LYS A 104 -4.70 -4.07 1.97
C LYS A 104 -3.36 -4.24 2.68
N LEU A 105 -2.33 -3.51 2.27
CA LEU A 105 -1.02 -3.53 2.94
C LEU A 105 -1.12 -3.05 4.39
N LEU A 106 -1.82 -1.95 4.65
CA LEU A 106 -2.03 -1.44 6.01
C LEU A 106 -2.76 -2.47 6.88
N LEU A 107 -3.80 -3.12 6.32
CA LEU A 107 -4.51 -4.18 7.04
C LEU A 107 -3.59 -5.38 7.33
N ALA A 108 -2.74 -5.78 6.38
CA ALA A 108 -1.78 -6.87 6.57
C ALA A 108 -0.75 -6.55 7.67
N GLN A 109 -0.25 -5.31 7.72
CA GLN A 109 0.65 -4.86 8.78
C GLN A 109 -0.04 -4.90 10.16
N GLN A 110 -1.26 -4.39 10.26
CA GLN A 110 -2.03 -4.43 11.49
C GLN A 110 -2.42 -5.87 11.88
N PHE A 111 -2.66 -6.74 10.89
CA PHE A 111 -2.94 -8.15 11.12
C PHE A 111 -1.72 -8.89 11.70
N LYS A 112 -0.51 -8.60 11.21
CA LYS A 112 0.74 -9.13 11.78
C LYS A 112 0.83 -8.84 13.29
N GLU A 113 0.63 -7.58 13.70
CA GLU A 113 0.65 -7.19 15.11
C GLU A 113 -0.45 -7.92 15.91
N ALA A 114 -1.65 -8.04 15.32
CA ALA A 114 -2.76 -8.77 15.94
C ALA A 114 -2.41 -10.24 16.19
N MET A 115 -1.67 -10.85 15.25
CA MET A 115 -1.21 -12.24 15.38
C MET A 115 -0.16 -12.41 16.46
N GLU A 116 0.77 -11.47 16.61
CA GLU A 116 1.78 -11.50 17.68
C GLU A 116 1.12 -11.39 19.06
N ILE A 117 0.16 -10.47 19.23
CA ILE A 117 -0.61 -10.31 20.47
C ILE A 117 -1.43 -11.57 20.80
N LEU A 118 -2.11 -12.11 19.77
CA LEU A 118 -2.94 -13.31 19.94
C LEU A 118 -2.09 -14.52 20.31
N ALA A 119 -0.93 -14.71 19.66
CA ALA A 119 0.00 -15.79 19.98
C ALA A 119 0.56 -15.66 21.40
N ALA A 120 0.86 -14.44 21.86
CA ALA A 120 1.29 -14.19 23.25
C ALA A 120 0.20 -14.55 24.25
N SER A 121 -1.06 -14.15 24.00
CA SER A 121 -2.20 -14.45 24.86
C SER A 121 -2.46 -15.97 24.96
N LEU A 122 -2.39 -16.69 23.83
CA LEU A 122 -2.52 -18.15 23.83
C LEU A 122 -1.37 -18.84 24.56
N SER A 123 -0.15 -18.30 24.45
CA SER A 123 1.01 -18.80 25.17
C SER A 123 0.91 -18.59 26.69
N ALA A 124 0.19 -17.57 27.13
CA ALA A 124 -0.14 -17.32 28.53
C ALA A 124 -1.26 -18.25 29.05
N GLY A 125 -1.81 -19.14 28.20
CA GLY A 125 -2.81 -20.14 28.58
C GLY A 125 -4.26 -19.67 28.42
N TYR A 126 -4.51 -18.54 27.80
CA TYR A 126 -5.89 -18.13 27.51
C TYR A 126 -6.53 -19.06 26.46
N ALA A 127 -7.81 -19.40 26.64
CA ALA A 127 -8.59 -20.04 25.60
C ALA A 127 -8.73 -19.09 24.40
N MET A 128 -8.90 -19.62 23.17
CA MET A 128 -8.91 -18.86 21.91
C MET A 128 -9.90 -17.69 21.95
N GLU A 129 -11.10 -17.91 22.48
CA GLU A 129 -12.16 -16.90 22.57
C GLU A 129 -11.76 -15.73 23.48
N ASN A 130 -11.13 -16.04 24.62
CA ASN A 130 -10.62 -15.04 25.56
C ASN A 130 -9.38 -14.33 25.01
N ALA A 131 -8.48 -15.07 24.37
CA ALA A 131 -7.30 -14.52 23.71
C ALA A 131 -7.69 -13.47 22.64
N MET A 132 -8.71 -13.77 21.83
CA MET A 132 -9.26 -12.82 20.85
C MET A 132 -9.81 -11.54 21.51
N ALA A 133 -10.49 -11.68 22.66
CA ALA A 133 -11.04 -10.53 23.38
C ALA A 133 -9.93 -9.67 24.02
N VAL A 134 -8.91 -10.28 24.61
CA VAL A 134 -7.74 -9.58 25.17
C VAL A 134 -6.96 -8.88 24.06
N SER A 135 -6.72 -9.56 22.93
CA SER A 135 -6.03 -8.98 21.78
C SER A 135 -6.78 -7.76 21.22
N LEU A 136 -8.11 -7.77 21.21
CA LEU A 136 -8.91 -6.63 20.78
C LEU A 136 -8.64 -5.38 21.65
N GLU A 137 -8.53 -5.53 22.95
CA GLU A 137 -8.28 -4.39 23.85
C GLU A 137 -6.85 -3.82 23.63
N GLU A 138 -5.85 -4.67 23.47
CA GLU A 138 -4.50 -4.23 23.14
C GLU A 138 -4.42 -3.54 21.77
N LEU A 139 -5.10 -4.09 20.76
CA LEU A 139 -5.18 -3.47 19.42
C LEU A 139 -5.87 -2.10 19.46
N LYS A 140 -6.88 -1.91 20.33
CA LYS A 140 -7.50 -0.60 20.54
C LYS A 140 -6.52 0.42 21.13
N LEU A 141 -5.63 -0.01 22.02
CA LEU A 141 -4.58 0.86 22.58
C LEU A 141 -3.55 1.27 21.51
N LEU A 142 -3.20 0.34 20.58
CA LEU A 142 -2.21 0.60 19.54
C LEU A 142 -2.75 1.44 18.40
N TYR A 143 -3.95 1.17 17.92
CA TYR A 143 -4.49 1.72 16.67
C TYR A 143 -5.72 2.61 16.87
N GLY A 144 -6.22 2.72 18.08
CA GLY A 144 -7.47 3.42 18.37
C GLY A 144 -8.71 2.65 17.88
N ALA A 145 -9.89 3.16 18.18
CA ALA A 145 -11.16 2.53 17.79
C ALA A 145 -11.39 2.49 16.26
N ASP A 146 -10.74 3.39 15.52
CA ASP A 146 -10.88 3.52 14.05
C ASP A 146 -9.90 2.64 13.27
N GLY A 147 -9.03 1.88 13.94
CA GLY A 147 -8.09 0.94 13.32
C GLY A 147 -8.82 -0.09 12.46
N LEU A 148 -8.30 -0.38 11.25
CA LEU A 148 -8.94 -1.36 10.34
C LEU A 148 -9.06 -2.74 11.01
N ILE A 149 -7.97 -3.20 11.63
CA ILE A 149 -7.95 -4.48 12.34
C ILE A 149 -8.83 -4.47 13.57
N VAL A 150 -8.92 -3.33 14.28
CA VAL A 150 -9.77 -3.18 15.48
C VAL A 150 -11.24 -3.35 15.12
N GLN A 151 -11.69 -2.76 14.00
CA GLN A 151 -13.06 -2.91 13.51
C GLN A 151 -13.36 -4.38 13.17
N GLU A 152 -12.43 -5.06 12.49
CA GLU A 152 -12.61 -6.47 12.12
C GLU A 152 -12.58 -7.38 13.37
N PHE A 153 -11.61 -7.20 14.28
CA PHE A 153 -11.53 -7.97 15.53
C PHE A 153 -12.75 -7.73 16.42
N SER A 154 -13.25 -6.50 16.49
CA SER A 154 -14.48 -6.19 17.23
C SER A 154 -15.67 -6.97 16.68
N GLY A 155 -15.82 -7.00 15.35
CA GLY A 155 -16.86 -7.80 14.70
C GLY A 155 -16.70 -9.31 14.91
N MET A 156 -15.46 -9.81 14.88
CA MET A 156 -15.16 -11.23 15.13
C MET A 156 -15.45 -11.61 16.59
N VAL A 157 -14.97 -10.83 17.56
CA VAL A 157 -15.23 -11.08 18.99
C VAL A 157 -16.73 -11.07 19.31
N GLN A 158 -17.49 -10.15 18.70
CA GLN A 158 -18.94 -10.11 18.88
C GLN A 158 -19.61 -11.38 18.33
N GLN A 159 -19.19 -11.89 17.18
CA GLN A 159 -19.72 -13.13 16.60
C GLN A 159 -19.35 -14.35 17.45
N ILE A 160 -18.11 -14.41 17.98
CA ILE A 160 -17.66 -15.49 18.86
C ILE A 160 -18.49 -15.52 20.17
N ARG A 161 -18.78 -14.35 20.75
CA ARG A 161 -19.65 -14.23 21.93
C ARG A 161 -21.09 -14.70 21.67
N THR A 162 -21.54 -14.77 20.42
CA THR A 162 -22.82 -15.36 20.02
C THR A 162 -22.70 -16.83 19.64
N ASN A 163 -21.69 -17.53 20.14
CA ASN A 163 -21.41 -18.96 19.92
C ASN A 163 -21.09 -19.35 18.47
N ARG A 164 -20.60 -18.44 17.64
CA ARG A 164 -20.05 -18.81 16.33
C ARG A 164 -18.64 -19.38 16.47
N ASN A 165 -18.32 -20.38 15.66
CA ASN A 165 -16.99 -20.98 15.64
C ASN A 165 -15.93 -20.00 15.14
N VAL A 166 -14.79 -19.94 15.83
CA VAL A 166 -13.67 -19.04 15.50
C VAL A 166 -13.16 -19.27 14.08
N GLU A 167 -13.07 -20.51 13.63
CA GLU A 167 -12.62 -20.86 12.28
C GLU A 167 -13.53 -20.27 11.20
N GLN A 168 -14.85 -20.37 11.38
CA GLN A 168 -15.83 -19.83 10.43
C GLN A 168 -15.75 -18.30 10.36
N VAL A 169 -15.58 -17.65 11.51
CA VAL A 169 -15.46 -16.20 11.60
C VAL A 169 -14.16 -15.73 10.93
N LEU A 170 -13.06 -16.45 11.09
CA LEU A 170 -11.78 -16.17 10.41
C LEU A 170 -11.87 -16.41 8.89
N LEU A 171 -12.52 -17.48 8.45
CA LEU A 171 -12.74 -17.75 7.02
C LEU A 171 -13.59 -16.65 6.36
N GLU A 172 -14.63 -16.17 7.04
CA GLU A 172 -15.41 -15.03 6.55
C GLU A 172 -14.55 -13.75 6.45
N PHE A 173 -13.68 -13.51 7.43
CA PHE A 173 -12.74 -12.40 7.38
C PHE A 173 -11.71 -12.56 6.24
N ALA A 174 -11.17 -13.76 6.03
CA ALA A 174 -10.28 -14.08 4.91
C ALA A 174 -10.93 -13.75 3.55
N GLY A 175 -12.17 -14.22 3.34
CA GLY A 175 -12.90 -13.96 2.11
C GLY A 175 -13.20 -12.47 1.84
N ARG A 176 -13.38 -11.67 2.91
CA ARG A 176 -13.63 -10.21 2.79
C ARG A 176 -12.36 -9.39 2.61
N SER A 177 -11.31 -9.73 3.36
CA SER A 177 -10.03 -9.02 3.33
C SER A 177 -9.24 -9.30 2.05
N GLY A 178 -9.38 -10.51 1.51
CA GLY A 178 -8.57 -11.01 0.41
C GLY A 178 -7.08 -11.06 0.77
N LEU A 179 -6.75 -11.27 2.06
CA LEU A 179 -5.41 -11.50 2.56
C LEU A 179 -5.15 -13.00 2.65
N GLU A 180 -4.15 -13.47 1.91
CA GLU A 180 -3.71 -14.86 1.90
C GLU A 180 -3.30 -15.34 3.29
N ASP A 181 -2.63 -14.48 4.06
CA ASP A 181 -2.18 -14.81 5.41
C ASP A 181 -3.34 -15.10 6.38
N VAL A 182 -4.48 -14.42 6.21
CA VAL A 182 -5.71 -14.70 6.98
C VAL A 182 -6.32 -16.03 6.58
N GLN A 183 -6.31 -16.34 5.28
CA GLN A 183 -6.83 -17.60 4.76
C GLN A 183 -6.01 -18.78 5.27
N ASN A 184 -4.68 -18.70 5.13
CA ASN A 184 -3.77 -19.71 5.63
C ASN A 184 -3.94 -19.95 7.15
N LEU A 185 -4.07 -18.87 7.92
CA LEU A 185 -4.36 -18.98 9.35
C LEU A 185 -5.65 -19.74 9.62
N ALA A 186 -6.75 -19.37 8.95
CA ALA A 186 -8.05 -20.00 9.16
C ALA A 186 -8.03 -21.50 8.81
N GLU A 187 -7.31 -21.88 7.74
CA GLU A 187 -7.14 -23.28 7.35
C GLU A 187 -6.32 -24.07 8.36
N VAL A 188 -5.17 -23.51 8.80
CA VAL A 188 -4.27 -24.17 9.77
C VAL A 188 -4.96 -24.34 11.12
N LEU A 189 -5.71 -23.34 11.59
CA LEU A 189 -6.52 -23.45 12.81
C LEU A 189 -7.62 -24.51 12.70
N GLY A 190 -8.29 -24.58 11.54
CA GLY A 190 -9.31 -25.58 11.30
C GLY A 190 -8.75 -27.02 11.32
N ILE A 191 -7.51 -27.22 10.84
CA ILE A 191 -6.80 -28.50 10.91
C ILE A 191 -6.38 -28.78 12.34
N GLY A 192 -5.71 -27.82 13.00
CA GLY A 192 -5.20 -27.97 14.37
C GLY A 192 -6.27 -28.36 15.39
N LYS A 193 -7.46 -27.73 15.29
CA LYS A 193 -8.59 -28.05 16.17
C LYS A 193 -9.12 -29.46 15.93
N ARG A 194 -9.17 -29.93 14.67
CA ARG A 194 -9.64 -31.28 14.32
C ARG A 194 -8.67 -32.38 14.78
N THR A 195 -7.36 -32.09 14.74
CA THR A 195 -6.32 -33.05 15.12
C THR A 195 -5.98 -33.01 16.62
N GLY A 196 -6.59 -32.12 17.39
CA GLY A 196 -6.28 -31.93 18.80
C GLY A 196 -4.89 -31.33 19.08
N GLY A 197 -4.34 -30.62 18.09
CA GLY A 197 -3.04 -29.97 18.18
C GLY A 197 -3.02 -28.79 19.15
N ASP A 198 -1.84 -28.46 19.68
CA ASP A 198 -1.61 -27.26 20.47
C ASP A 198 -1.81 -25.99 19.64
N LEU A 199 -2.98 -25.37 19.77
CA LEU A 199 -3.33 -24.15 19.04
C LEU A 199 -2.37 -23.00 19.37
N GLY A 200 -1.80 -22.97 20.60
CA GLY A 200 -0.83 -21.96 20.99
C GLY A 200 0.48 -22.08 20.20
N SER A 201 0.98 -23.29 20.01
CA SER A 201 2.17 -23.57 19.20
C SER A 201 1.94 -23.23 17.72
N ILE A 202 0.78 -23.64 17.19
CA ILE A 202 0.39 -23.34 15.79
C ILE A 202 0.32 -21.83 15.57
N MET A 203 -0.28 -21.09 16.48
CA MET A 203 -0.39 -19.64 16.37
C MET A 203 0.94 -18.93 16.44
N ARG A 204 1.86 -19.36 17.34
CA ARG A 204 3.22 -18.81 17.40
C ARG A 204 3.95 -19.00 16.09
N HIS A 205 3.95 -20.22 15.58
CA HIS A 205 4.63 -20.51 14.30
C HIS A 205 4.03 -19.69 13.15
N THR A 206 2.71 -19.59 13.06
CA THR A 206 2.04 -18.78 12.03
C THR A 206 2.37 -17.30 12.17
N ALA A 207 2.40 -16.76 13.41
CA ALA A 207 2.80 -15.38 13.65
C ALA A 207 4.25 -15.10 13.24
N GLU A 208 5.18 -16.04 13.48
CA GLU A 208 6.57 -15.96 13.03
C GLU A 208 6.66 -15.91 11.50
N VAL A 209 5.98 -16.82 10.81
CA VAL A 209 5.96 -16.85 9.34
C VAL A 209 5.41 -15.55 8.76
N ILE A 210 4.32 -15.04 9.32
CA ILE A 210 3.73 -13.76 8.89
C ILE A 210 4.69 -12.60 9.13
N ARG A 211 5.35 -12.58 10.29
CA ARG A 211 6.35 -11.55 10.62
C ARG A 211 7.51 -11.55 9.65
N ASP A 212 8.09 -12.72 9.38
CA ASP A 212 9.23 -12.87 8.50
C ASP A 212 8.87 -12.49 7.05
N LYS A 213 7.70 -12.92 6.56
CA LYS A 213 7.15 -12.52 5.26
C LYS A 213 6.99 -11.00 5.17
N MET A 214 6.44 -10.36 6.20
CA MET A 214 6.26 -8.90 6.21
C MET A 214 7.59 -8.15 6.30
N GLN A 215 8.57 -8.66 7.04
CA GLN A 215 9.91 -8.08 7.12
C GLN A 215 10.61 -8.09 5.75
N VAL A 216 10.60 -9.24 5.07
CA VAL A 216 11.16 -9.36 3.71
C VAL A 216 10.44 -8.40 2.75
N LYS A 217 9.14 -8.30 2.85
CA LYS A 217 8.35 -7.36 2.04
C LYS A 217 8.72 -5.90 2.28
N GLU A 218 8.92 -5.50 3.53
CA GLU A 218 9.37 -4.14 3.90
C GLU A 218 10.79 -3.87 3.38
N GLU A 219 11.69 -4.85 3.44
CA GLU A 219 13.03 -4.76 2.89
C GLU A 219 13.02 -4.56 1.38
N ILE A 220 12.25 -5.37 0.65
CA ILE A 220 12.07 -5.22 -0.81
C ILE A 220 11.49 -3.84 -1.15
N MET A 221 10.47 -3.37 -0.43
CA MET A 221 9.90 -2.04 -0.63
C MET A 221 10.94 -0.93 -0.41
N THR A 222 11.83 -1.10 0.55
CA THR A 222 12.90 -0.14 0.83
C THR A 222 13.94 -0.12 -0.27
N LEU A 223 14.39 -1.30 -0.73
CA LEU A 223 15.35 -1.45 -1.83
C LEU A 223 14.80 -0.91 -3.15
N THR A 224 13.53 -1.16 -3.43
CA THR A 224 12.88 -0.71 -4.66
C THR A 224 12.51 0.77 -4.65
N ALA A 225 12.40 1.41 -3.47
CA ALA A 225 12.06 2.83 -3.38
C ALA A 225 13.07 3.74 -4.09
N SER A 226 14.37 3.44 -3.98
CA SER A 226 15.44 4.16 -4.69
C SER A 226 15.28 4.04 -6.21
N ARG A 227 15.05 2.83 -6.70
CA ARG A 227 14.84 2.56 -8.14
C ARG A 227 13.60 3.24 -8.70
N GLN A 228 12.51 3.29 -7.91
CA GLN A 228 11.31 4.03 -8.29
C GLN A 228 11.56 5.53 -8.41
N PHE A 229 12.45 6.11 -7.59
CA PHE A 229 12.82 7.51 -7.67
C PHE A 229 13.66 7.79 -8.91
N GLU A 230 14.68 6.96 -9.19
CA GLU A 230 15.48 7.03 -10.42
C GLU A 230 14.60 6.98 -11.68
N GLN A 231 13.65 6.03 -11.72
CA GLN A 231 12.69 5.91 -12.82
C GLN A 231 11.87 7.19 -13.04
N LYS A 232 11.39 7.81 -11.95
CA LYS A 232 10.62 9.07 -12.06
C LYS A 232 11.46 10.19 -12.66
N ILE A 233 12.74 10.29 -12.28
CA ILE A 233 13.66 11.26 -12.85
C ILE A 233 13.89 10.97 -14.32
N MET A 234 14.20 9.71 -14.70
CA MET A 234 14.43 9.34 -16.10
C MET A 234 13.22 9.62 -17.00
N ASN A 235 12.01 9.38 -16.49
CA ASN A 235 10.78 9.69 -17.22
C ASN A 235 10.54 11.19 -17.38
N LEU A 236 11.15 12.02 -16.56
CA LEU A 236 11.00 13.49 -16.62
C LEU A 236 12.03 14.16 -17.56
N ILE A 237 13.19 13.51 -17.76
CA ILE A 237 14.30 14.05 -18.58
C ILE A 237 13.86 14.46 -19.99
N PRO A 238 13.11 13.67 -20.78
CA PRO A 238 12.71 14.05 -22.14
C PRO A 238 11.93 15.38 -22.19
N PHE A 239 11.08 15.62 -21.18
CA PHE A 239 10.34 16.86 -21.08
C PHE A 239 11.26 18.06 -20.81
N PHE A 240 12.24 17.90 -19.91
CA PHE A 240 13.24 18.93 -19.65
C PHE A 240 14.06 19.25 -20.89
N ILE A 241 14.44 18.24 -21.68
CA ILE A 241 15.20 18.45 -22.93
C ILE A 241 14.38 19.28 -23.90
N VAL A 242 13.11 18.95 -24.10
CA VAL A 242 12.23 19.70 -25.02
C VAL A 242 12.06 21.15 -24.56
N PHE A 243 11.82 21.38 -23.25
CA PHE A 243 11.74 22.73 -22.70
C PHE A 243 13.04 23.52 -22.83
N TYR A 244 14.18 22.88 -22.62
CA TYR A 244 15.50 23.51 -22.79
C TYR A 244 15.74 23.92 -24.25
N VAL A 245 15.49 23.04 -25.21
CA VAL A 245 15.68 23.32 -26.65
C VAL A 245 14.73 24.43 -27.11
N GLU A 246 13.45 24.38 -26.69
CA GLU A 246 12.49 25.44 -27.04
C GLU A 246 12.89 26.81 -26.44
N GLY A 247 13.45 26.81 -25.22
CA GLY A 247 13.93 28.03 -24.57
C GLY A 247 15.21 28.62 -25.19
N THR A 248 16.10 27.75 -25.70
CA THR A 248 17.37 28.17 -26.30
C THR A 248 17.23 28.52 -27.78
N SER A 249 16.37 27.80 -28.49
CA SER A 249 16.12 27.96 -29.93
C SER A 249 14.61 27.97 -30.23
N PRO A 250 13.93 29.12 -30.00
CA PRO A 250 12.49 29.21 -30.21
C PRO A 250 12.13 28.87 -31.67
N GLY A 251 11.14 28.00 -31.87
CA GLY A 251 10.70 27.57 -33.19
C GLY A 251 11.44 26.37 -33.79
N PHE A 252 12.42 25.79 -33.08
CA PHE A 252 13.15 24.61 -33.55
C PHE A 252 12.20 23.45 -33.93
N PHE A 253 11.17 23.22 -33.15
CA PHE A 253 10.18 22.17 -33.41
C PHE A 253 9.02 22.61 -34.33
N ASP A 254 8.90 23.89 -34.73
CA ASP A 254 7.75 24.38 -35.50
C ASP A 254 7.56 23.63 -36.82
N GLN A 255 8.66 23.31 -37.51
CA GLN A 255 8.61 22.54 -38.75
C GLN A 255 8.06 21.12 -38.54
N MET A 256 8.35 20.50 -37.39
CA MET A 256 7.83 19.16 -37.03
C MET A 256 6.33 19.19 -36.75
N TYR A 257 5.84 20.25 -36.11
CA TYR A 257 4.41 20.37 -35.79
C TYR A 257 3.54 20.74 -37.01
N ARG A 258 4.12 21.45 -38.00
CA ARG A 258 3.39 21.90 -39.19
C ARG A 258 3.36 20.88 -40.31
N THR A 259 4.37 20.04 -40.46
CA THR A 259 4.51 19.08 -41.56
C THR A 259 3.81 17.76 -41.18
N GLY A 260 3.08 17.15 -42.13
CA GLY A 260 2.41 15.86 -41.92
C GLY A 260 3.41 14.75 -41.56
N MET A 261 4.59 14.71 -42.19
CA MET A 261 5.65 13.76 -41.86
C MET A 261 6.23 14.00 -40.48
N GLY A 262 6.37 15.25 -40.05
CA GLY A 262 6.82 15.60 -38.69
C GLY A 262 5.83 15.17 -37.61
N ARG A 263 4.52 15.33 -37.86
CA ARG A 263 3.47 14.84 -36.95
C ARG A 263 3.51 13.31 -36.83
N GLY A 264 3.75 12.58 -37.91
CA GLY A 264 3.93 11.14 -37.93
C GLY A 264 5.13 10.72 -37.07
N LEU A 265 6.27 11.39 -37.20
CA LEU A 265 7.46 11.15 -36.38
C LEU A 265 7.21 11.43 -34.90
N MET A 266 6.55 12.54 -34.55
CA MET A 266 6.20 12.86 -33.15
C MET A 266 5.24 11.84 -32.53
N THR A 267 4.29 11.31 -33.32
CA THR A 267 3.39 10.23 -32.88
C THR A 267 4.17 8.94 -32.62
N LEU A 268 5.13 8.62 -33.45
CA LEU A 268 6.01 7.46 -33.26
C LEU A 268 6.86 7.62 -32.00
N CYS A 269 7.46 8.79 -31.78
CA CYS A 269 8.21 9.10 -30.56
C CYS A 269 7.33 8.98 -29.29
N LEU A 270 6.11 9.49 -29.35
CA LEU A 270 5.14 9.34 -28.26
C LEU A 270 4.83 7.85 -27.99
N GLY A 271 4.60 7.06 -29.05
CA GLY A 271 4.38 5.62 -28.93
C GLY A 271 5.56 4.90 -28.27
N LEU A 272 6.78 5.17 -28.70
CA LEU A 272 8.00 4.64 -28.09
C LEU A 272 8.13 5.07 -26.62
N TYR A 273 7.87 6.32 -26.31
CA TYR A 273 7.90 6.81 -24.93
C TYR A 273 6.87 6.11 -24.04
N LEU A 274 5.62 5.95 -24.50
CA LEU A 274 4.57 5.28 -23.75
C LEU A 274 4.89 3.78 -23.54
N THR A 275 5.46 3.12 -24.55
CA THR A 275 5.87 1.70 -24.42
C THR A 275 7.03 1.54 -23.44
N ALA A 276 8.03 2.43 -23.49
CA ALA A 276 9.14 2.45 -22.54
C ALA A 276 8.66 2.73 -21.12
N PHE A 277 7.75 3.69 -20.96
CA PHE A 277 7.12 4.01 -19.68
C PHE A 277 6.36 2.81 -19.09
N TRP A 278 5.54 2.16 -19.91
CA TRP A 278 4.78 0.98 -19.49
C TRP A 278 5.69 -0.20 -19.11
N LEU A 279 6.74 -0.45 -19.90
CA LEU A 279 7.72 -1.51 -19.63
C LEU A 279 8.48 -1.24 -18.34
N SER A 280 8.94 0.00 -18.14
CA SER A 280 9.64 0.43 -16.94
C SER A 280 8.77 0.29 -15.67
N GLU A 281 7.48 0.62 -15.76
CA GLU A 281 6.55 0.46 -14.65
C GLU A 281 6.30 -1.03 -14.34
N ARG A 282 6.20 -1.88 -15.37
CA ARG A 282 6.00 -3.32 -15.21
C ARG A 282 7.22 -4.03 -14.59
N ILE A 283 8.43 -3.60 -14.93
CA ILE A 283 9.67 -4.15 -14.34
C ILE A 283 9.77 -3.81 -12.85
N LEU A 284 9.33 -2.62 -12.45
CA LEU A 284 9.38 -2.19 -11.05
C LEU A 284 8.17 -2.67 -10.22
N GLU A 285 7.09 -3.07 -10.86
CA GLU A 285 5.94 -3.71 -10.19
C GLU A 285 6.23 -5.21 -10.00
N ILE A 286 7.32 -5.53 -9.29
CA ILE A 286 7.57 -6.87 -8.79
C ILE A 286 6.46 -7.13 -7.77
N GLU A 287 5.57 -8.07 -8.07
CA GLU A 287 4.56 -8.54 -7.14
C GLU A 287 5.25 -9.25 -5.98
N VAL A 288 5.22 -8.62 -4.83
CA VAL A 288 5.70 -9.15 -3.55
C VAL A 288 4.50 -9.55 -2.69
#